data_e623b833c4cc974ead1da79bfb243291
#
_entry.id   e623b833c4cc974ead1da79bfb243291
#
_cell.length_a   1.000
_cell.length_b   1.000
_cell.length_c   1.000
_cell.angle_alpha   90.00
_cell.angle_beta   90.00
_cell.angle_gamma   90.00
#
_symmetry.space_group_name_H-M   'P 1'
#
loop_
_entity.id
_entity.type
_entity.pdbx_description
1 polymer ?
#
loop_
_entity_poly.entity_id
_entity_poly.type
_entity_poly.pdbx_seq_one_letter_code
_entity_poly.pdbx_strand_id
1 'polypeptide(L)'
;MTSPLSVLVVDDQAPFRFAVKAVLRRLPCFQLAGEASSGSEAITLVDEVHPALVLMDINMPEMNGIEATRRIVAAHPDVVVFLCSTHDVTDLPPGAAVSGARAYINKEHFGGDALRQLWHDRDSGAFARL
;
A
#
# COMPACT_ATOMS: atom_id res chain seq x y z
N MET A 1 6.67 12.51 21.80
CA MET A 1 5.52 11.92 21.10
C MET A 1 5.83 11.76 19.63
N THR A 2 5.61 10.59 19.09
CA THR A 2 5.79 10.35 17.67
C THR A 2 4.51 10.73 16.93
N SER A 3 4.65 11.39 15.79
CA SER A 3 3.53 11.69 14.91
C SER A 3 2.98 10.39 14.30
N PRO A 4 1.68 10.29 14.06
CA PRO A 4 1.13 9.15 13.34
C PRO A 4 1.76 8.99 11.96
N LEU A 5 1.89 7.75 11.52
CA LEU A 5 2.42 7.44 10.18
C LEU A 5 1.34 7.72 9.14
N SER A 6 1.69 8.50 8.12
CA SER A 6 0.76 8.88 7.08
C SER A 6 0.60 7.78 6.05
N VAL A 7 -0.65 7.44 5.73
CA VAL A 7 -1.01 6.35 4.82
C VAL A 7 -1.83 6.88 3.66
N LEU A 8 -1.40 6.54 2.44
CA LEU A 8 -2.16 6.77 1.22
C LEU A 8 -2.78 5.44 0.78
N VAL A 9 -4.10 5.40 0.58
CA VAL A 9 -4.75 4.21 0.04
C VAL A 9 -5.08 4.43 -1.43
N VAL A 10 -4.72 3.45 -2.25
CA VAL A 10 -4.91 3.51 -3.70
C VAL A 10 -5.69 2.29 -4.15
N ASP A 11 -6.89 2.50 -4.65
CA ASP A 11 -7.77 1.44 -5.15
C ASP A 11 -8.86 2.09 -5.99
N ASP A 12 -9.17 1.51 -7.15
CA ASP A 12 -10.25 2.02 -7.99
C ASP A 12 -11.64 1.64 -7.45
N GLN A 13 -11.69 0.78 -6.44
CA GLN A 13 -12.93 0.33 -5.81
C GLN A 13 -13.13 1.04 -4.46
N ALA A 14 -14.15 1.88 -4.36
CA ALA A 14 -14.45 2.63 -3.14
C ALA A 14 -14.66 1.75 -1.91
N PRO A 15 -15.28 0.56 -1.99
CA PRO A 15 -15.46 -0.28 -0.80
C PRO A 15 -14.18 -0.63 -0.05
N PHE A 16 -13.10 -0.92 -0.77
CA PHE A 16 -11.84 -1.23 -0.09
C PHE A 16 -11.22 0.01 0.55
N ARG A 17 -11.28 1.16 -0.15
CA ARG A 17 -10.80 2.42 0.45
C ARG A 17 -11.57 2.72 1.75
N PHE A 18 -12.87 2.48 1.75
CA PHE A 18 -13.70 2.66 2.94
C PHE A 18 -13.28 1.72 4.07
N ALA A 19 -13.01 0.45 3.75
CA ALA A 19 -12.56 -0.54 4.74
C ALA A 19 -11.22 -0.13 5.35
N VAL A 20 -10.27 0.35 4.54
CA VAL A 20 -8.97 0.83 5.02
C VAL A 20 -9.17 2.00 5.99
N LYS A 21 -10.01 2.96 5.63
CA LYS A 21 -10.28 4.11 6.51
C LYS A 21 -10.82 3.67 7.86
N ALA A 22 -11.72 2.70 7.88
CA ALA A 22 -12.28 2.19 9.12
C ALA A 22 -11.21 1.53 10.00
N VAL A 23 -10.29 0.78 9.40
CA VAL A 23 -9.18 0.16 10.13
C VAL A 23 -8.25 1.22 10.70
N LEU A 24 -7.87 2.22 9.89
CA LEU A 24 -6.94 3.27 10.33
C LEU A 24 -7.49 4.09 11.49
N ARG A 25 -8.79 4.30 11.54
CA ARG A 25 -9.42 5.02 12.67
C ARG A 25 -9.17 4.35 14.02
N ARG A 26 -8.93 3.03 14.02
CA ARG A 26 -8.70 2.25 15.23
C ARG A 26 -7.22 2.06 15.55
N LEU A 27 -6.34 2.61 14.72
CA LEU A 27 -4.90 2.46 14.88
C LEU A 27 -4.28 3.83 15.12
N PRO A 28 -4.02 4.20 16.38
CA PRO A 28 -3.49 5.53 16.69
C PRO A 28 -2.12 5.81 16.07
N CYS A 29 -1.37 4.76 15.70
CA CYS A 29 -0.06 4.92 15.07
C CYS A 29 -0.12 5.29 13.59
N PHE A 30 -1.31 5.21 12.96
CA PHE A 30 -1.49 5.48 11.54
C PHE A 30 -2.56 6.54 11.34
N GLN A 31 -2.40 7.32 10.28
CA GLN A 31 -3.42 8.31 9.92
C GLN A 31 -3.54 8.37 8.41
N LEU A 32 -4.75 8.51 7.91
CA LEU A 32 -5.00 8.63 6.48
C LEU A 32 -4.48 9.96 5.97
N ALA A 33 -3.59 9.92 4.96
CA ALA A 33 -3.07 11.12 4.30
C ALA A 33 -3.83 11.45 3.03
N GLY A 34 -4.49 10.45 2.42
CA GLY A 34 -5.25 10.69 1.20
C GLY A 34 -5.71 9.38 0.57
N GLU A 35 -6.50 9.53 -0.49
CA GLU A 35 -7.01 8.42 -1.30
C GLU A 35 -6.77 8.69 -2.76
N ALA A 36 -6.47 7.64 -3.52
CA ALA A 36 -6.34 7.71 -4.96
C ALA A 36 -7.13 6.56 -5.59
N SER A 37 -7.67 6.78 -6.78
CA SER A 37 -8.44 5.77 -7.50
C SER A 37 -7.72 5.25 -8.75
N SER A 38 -6.48 5.67 -8.98
CA SER A 38 -5.68 5.22 -10.11
C SER A 38 -4.19 5.29 -9.79
N GLY A 39 -3.38 4.58 -10.59
CA GLY A 39 -1.93 4.63 -10.43
C GLY A 39 -1.35 6.01 -10.69
N SER A 40 -1.82 6.71 -11.70
CA SER A 40 -1.33 8.06 -12.00
C SER A 40 -1.69 9.07 -10.92
N GLU A 41 -2.90 8.98 -10.37
CA GLU A 41 -3.29 9.82 -9.24
C GLU A 41 -2.43 9.53 -8.01
N ALA A 42 -2.12 8.26 -7.77
CA ALA A 42 -1.25 7.87 -6.67
C ALA A 42 0.13 8.49 -6.78
N ILE A 43 0.73 8.45 -7.97
CA ILE A 43 2.05 9.04 -8.20
C ILE A 43 2.03 10.53 -7.89
N THR A 44 1.02 11.24 -8.36
CA THR A 44 0.85 12.67 -8.09
C THR A 44 0.72 12.94 -6.59
N LEU A 45 -0.13 12.16 -5.90
CA LEU A 45 -0.35 12.37 -4.47
C LEU A 45 0.88 12.03 -3.63
N VAL A 46 1.66 11.03 -4.01
CA VAL A 46 2.91 10.74 -3.30
C VAL A 46 3.85 11.94 -3.36
N ASP A 47 3.95 12.59 -4.53
CA ASP A 47 4.77 13.79 -4.67
C ASP A 47 4.26 14.93 -3.78
N GLU A 48 2.96 15.06 -3.61
CA GLU A 48 2.35 16.15 -2.86
C GLU A 48 2.38 15.93 -1.35
N VAL A 49 2.03 14.72 -0.89
CA VAL A 49 1.81 14.47 0.54
C VAL A 49 2.93 13.70 1.23
N HIS A 50 3.83 13.10 0.47
CA HIS A 50 4.95 12.30 1.01
C HIS A 50 4.50 11.32 2.10
N PRO A 51 3.63 10.35 1.78
CA PRO A 51 3.15 9.41 2.80
C PRO A 51 4.26 8.50 3.26
N ALA A 52 4.17 8.00 4.49
CA ALA A 52 5.10 6.99 4.99
C ALA A 52 4.81 5.63 4.36
N LEU A 53 3.53 5.34 4.09
CA LEU A 53 3.06 4.06 3.59
C LEU A 53 2.02 4.28 2.50
N VAL A 54 2.13 3.50 1.42
CA VAL A 54 1.11 3.42 0.38
C VAL A 54 0.53 2.01 0.36
N LEU A 55 -0.79 1.90 0.47
CA LEU A 55 -1.50 0.64 0.25
C LEU A 55 -2.00 0.66 -1.18
N MET A 56 -1.40 -0.16 -2.04
CA MET A 56 -1.55 -0.08 -3.49
C MET A 56 -2.27 -1.30 -4.05
N ASP A 57 -3.47 -1.09 -4.60
CA ASP A 57 -4.16 -2.12 -5.34
C ASP A 57 -3.38 -2.50 -6.61
N ILE A 58 -3.31 -3.79 -6.91
CA ILE A 58 -2.61 -4.26 -8.11
C ILE A 58 -3.46 -4.05 -9.37
N ASN A 59 -4.73 -4.42 -9.31
CA ASN A 59 -5.60 -4.47 -10.50
C ASN A 59 -6.36 -3.16 -10.69
N MET A 60 -5.78 -2.25 -11.46
CA MET A 60 -6.41 -0.98 -11.80
C MET A 60 -6.33 -0.76 -13.32
N PRO A 61 -7.31 -0.04 -13.92
CA PRO A 61 -7.25 0.29 -15.34
C PRO A 61 -6.04 1.17 -15.67
N GLU A 62 -5.57 1.08 -16.91
CA GLU A 62 -4.50 1.88 -17.49
C GLU A 62 -3.12 1.56 -16.90
N MET A 63 -2.89 1.85 -15.63
CA MET A 63 -1.63 1.55 -14.96
C MET A 63 -1.90 0.67 -13.75
N ASN A 64 -1.37 -0.56 -13.74
CA ASN A 64 -1.54 -1.44 -12.60
C ASN A 64 -0.66 -0.99 -11.44
N GLY A 65 -0.96 -1.52 -10.23
CA GLY A 65 -0.27 -1.11 -9.03
C GLY A 65 1.20 -1.49 -8.98
N ILE A 66 1.61 -2.54 -9.71
CA ILE A 66 3.01 -2.94 -9.78
C ILE A 66 3.84 -1.88 -10.52
N GLU A 67 3.32 -1.38 -11.65
CA GLU A 67 4.00 -0.32 -12.38
C GLU A 67 4.01 1.00 -11.60
N ALA A 68 2.88 1.35 -10.97
CA ALA A 68 2.82 2.54 -10.13
C ALA A 68 3.83 2.45 -8.98
N THR A 69 3.95 1.29 -8.36
CA THR A 69 4.92 1.05 -7.28
C THR A 69 6.35 1.26 -7.75
N ARG A 70 6.71 0.71 -8.93
CA ARG A 70 8.06 0.90 -9.49
C ARG A 70 8.40 2.38 -9.62
N ARG A 71 7.46 3.17 -10.14
CA ARG A 71 7.66 4.60 -10.33
C ARG A 71 7.77 5.36 -9.02
N ILE A 72 6.91 5.02 -8.06
CA ILE A 72 6.90 5.65 -6.74
C ILE A 72 8.21 5.38 -6.02
N VAL A 73 8.63 4.12 -5.95
CA VAL A 73 9.84 3.74 -5.21
C VAL A 73 11.09 4.29 -5.88
N ALA A 74 11.11 4.36 -7.22
CA ALA A 74 12.24 4.95 -7.94
C ALA A 74 12.41 6.44 -7.61
N ALA A 75 11.30 7.19 -7.50
CA ALA A 75 11.31 8.61 -7.19
C ALA A 75 11.44 8.90 -5.69
N HIS A 76 10.90 8.02 -4.85
CA HIS A 76 10.85 8.19 -3.40
C HIS A 76 11.24 6.87 -2.70
N PRO A 77 12.54 6.55 -2.62
CA PRO A 77 12.99 5.26 -2.06
C PRO A 77 12.63 5.03 -0.60
N ASP A 78 12.31 6.10 0.14
CA ASP A 78 11.92 6.04 1.54
C ASP A 78 10.44 5.72 1.75
N VAL A 79 9.62 5.83 0.70
CA VAL A 79 8.20 5.50 0.79
C VAL A 79 8.03 3.97 0.79
N VAL A 80 7.30 3.47 1.77
CA VAL A 80 7.00 2.03 1.86
C VAL A 80 5.71 1.75 1.12
N VAL A 81 5.72 0.72 0.25
CA VAL A 81 4.52 0.30 -0.48
C VAL A 81 4.18 -1.13 -0.10
N PHE A 82 2.91 -1.36 0.27
CA PHE A 82 2.35 -2.71 0.39
C PHE A 82 1.34 -2.89 -0.73
N LEU A 83 1.51 -3.94 -1.53
CA LEU A 83 0.56 -4.28 -2.58
C LEU A 83 -0.64 -5.01 -1.99
N CYS A 84 -1.83 -4.77 -2.54
CA CYS A 84 -3.08 -5.38 -2.09
C CYS A 84 -3.86 -5.88 -3.29
N SER A 85 -4.46 -7.06 -3.20
CA SER A 85 -5.42 -7.51 -4.20
C SER A 85 -6.18 -8.72 -3.67
N THR A 86 -7.05 -9.29 -4.49
CA THR A 86 -7.78 -10.52 -4.16
C THR A 86 -7.05 -11.77 -4.64
N HIS A 87 -5.87 -11.65 -5.25
CA HIS A 87 -5.09 -12.80 -5.66
C HIS A 87 -4.64 -13.61 -4.45
N ASP A 88 -4.62 -14.93 -4.61
CA ASP A 88 -4.00 -15.81 -3.62
C ASP A 88 -2.51 -15.47 -3.51
N VAL A 89 -1.94 -15.58 -2.30
CA VAL A 89 -0.54 -15.24 -2.06
C VAL A 89 0.43 -16.09 -2.88
N THR A 90 -0.02 -17.26 -3.35
CA THR A 90 0.77 -18.15 -4.20
C THR A 90 0.62 -17.84 -5.68
N ASP A 91 -0.25 -16.92 -6.06
CA ASP A 91 -0.63 -16.62 -7.44
C ASP A 91 -0.47 -15.15 -7.77
N LEU A 92 0.55 -14.51 -7.23
CA LEU A 92 0.82 -13.10 -7.49
C LEU A 92 1.31 -12.88 -8.92
N PRO A 93 0.91 -11.74 -9.53
CA PRO A 93 1.41 -11.40 -10.87
C PRO A 93 2.93 -11.32 -10.90
N PRO A 94 3.54 -11.62 -12.05
CA PRO A 94 4.98 -11.44 -12.22
C PRO A 94 5.38 -10.00 -11.93
N GLY A 95 6.53 -9.83 -11.29
CA GLY A 95 7.06 -8.51 -10.98
C GLY A 95 6.62 -7.95 -9.64
N ALA A 96 5.61 -8.53 -8.97
CA ALA A 96 5.16 -8.01 -7.67
C ALA A 96 6.28 -7.98 -6.64
N ALA A 97 6.99 -9.09 -6.46
CA ALA A 97 8.04 -9.22 -5.46
C ALA A 97 9.29 -8.39 -5.75
N VAL A 98 9.47 -7.94 -6.99
CA VAL A 98 10.63 -7.14 -7.41
C VAL A 98 10.26 -5.72 -7.81
N SER A 99 9.04 -5.29 -7.51
CA SER A 99 8.55 -3.95 -7.84
C SER A 99 9.13 -2.84 -6.96
N GLY A 100 9.71 -3.21 -5.83
CA GLY A 100 10.09 -2.27 -4.77
C GLY A 100 9.12 -2.27 -3.60
N ALA A 101 7.95 -2.91 -3.75
CA ALA A 101 7.04 -3.09 -2.62
C ALA A 101 7.69 -3.97 -1.56
N ARG A 102 7.35 -3.71 -0.30
CA ARG A 102 7.90 -4.47 0.83
C ARG A 102 7.06 -5.68 1.19
N ALA A 103 5.78 -5.70 0.78
CA ALA A 103 4.87 -6.78 1.14
C ALA A 103 3.66 -6.82 0.22
N TYR A 104 2.95 -7.94 0.29
CA TYR A 104 1.64 -8.14 -0.31
C TYR A 104 0.64 -8.54 0.77
N ILE A 105 -0.54 -7.93 0.75
CA ILE A 105 -1.66 -8.30 1.63
C ILE A 105 -2.84 -8.70 0.75
N ASN A 106 -3.34 -9.94 0.95
CA ASN A 106 -4.61 -10.31 0.35
C ASN A 106 -5.71 -9.47 1.03
N LYS A 107 -6.59 -8.85 0.24
CA LYS A 107 -7.63 -7.97 0.77
C LYS A 107 -8.54 -8.67 1.80
N GLU A 108 -8.71 -9.98 1.68
CA GLU A 108 -9.50 -10.74 2.65
C GLU A 108 -8.82 -10.84 4.02
N HIS A 109 -7.50 -10.67 4.07
CA HIS A 109 -6.73 -10.74 5.30
C HIS A 109 -6.36 -9.36 5.83
N PHE A 110 -6.78 -8.29 5.15
CA PHE A 110 -6.45 -6.94 5.58
C PHE A 110 -7.11 -6.62 6.92
N GLY A 111 -6.35 -6.06 7.83
CA GLY A 111 -6.83 -5.65 9.14
C GLY A 111 -5.72 -4.99 9.94
N GLY A 112 -6.05 -4.54 11.13
CA GLY A 112 -5.10 -3.81 11.98
C GLY A 112 -3.87 -4.63 12.36
N ASP A 113 -4.07 -5.90 12.70
CA ASP A 113 -2.95 -6.74 13.12
C ASP A 113 -2.00 -7.04 11.96
N ALA A 114 -2.55 -7.34 10.78
CA ALA A 114 -1.73 -7.57 9.59
C ALA A 114 -0.93 -6.32 9.23
N LEU A 115 -1.58 -5.17 9.27
CA LEU A 115 -0.92 -3.91 8.93
C LEU A 115 0.21 -3.59 9.91
N ARG A 116 -0.03 -3.73 11.20
CA ARG A 116 1.00 -3.48 12.22
C ARG A 116 2.19 -4.42 12.08
N GLN A 117 1.92 -5.71 11.83
CA GLN A 117 2.98 -6.69 11.67
C GLN A 117 3.83 -6.41 10.45
N LEU A 118 3.21 -6.14 9.30
CA LEU A 118 3.95 -5.84 8.08
C LEU A 118 4.74 -4.55 8.21
N TRP A 119 4.18 -3.54 8.88
CA TRP A 119 4.91 -2.31 9.13
C TRP A 119 6.13 -2.57 10.01
N HIS A 120 5.97 -3.36 11.06
CA HIS A 120 7.07 -3.73 11.95
C HIS A 120 8.20 -4.42 11.19
N ASP A 121 7.86 -5.30 10.25
CA ASP A 121 8.82 -6.11 9.50
C ASP A 121 9.27 -5.49 8.17
N ARG A 122 8.88 -4.24 7.88
CA ARG A 122 9.10 -3.61 6.57
C ARG A 122 10.55 -3.55 6.12
N ASP A 123 11.49 -3.51 7.03
CA ASP A 123 12.91 -3.41 6.73
C ASP A 123 13.66 -4.75 6.86
N SER A 124 12.93 -5.85 6.91
CA SER A 124 13.53 -7.19 7.05
C SER A 124 14.31 -7.64 5.82
N GLY A 125 14.09 -6.99 4.67
CA GLY A 125 14.70 -7.38 3.40
C GLY A 125 13.93 -8.45 2.65
N ALA A 126 12.92 -9.06 3.25
CA ALA A 126 12.09 -10.07 2.62
C ALA A 126 10.76 -9.47 2.16
N PHE A 127 10.28 -9.93 0.99
CA PHE A 127 8.96 -9.57 0.51
C PHE A 127 7.92 -10.44 1.24
N ALA A 128 7.22 -9.86 2.21
CA ALA A 128 6.23 -10.59 3.02
C ALA A 128 4.92 -10.78 2.26
N ARG A 129 4.24 -11.88 2.55
CA ARG A 129 2.94 -12.20 1.94
C ARG A 129 1.95 -12.60 3.04
N LEU A 130 0.83 -11.89 3.12
CA LEU A 130 -0.23 -12.20 4.08
C LEU A 130 -1.59 -12.38 3.41
#